data_a95c466acfb1af55eb6a76d03b561628
#
_entry.id   a95c466acfb1af55eb6a76d03b561628
#
_cell.length_a   1.000
_cell.length_b   1.000
_cell.length_c   1.000
_cell.angle_alpha   90.00
_cell.angle_beta   90.00
_cell.angle_gamma   90.00
#
_symmetry.space_group_name_H-M   'P 1'
#
loop_
_entity.id
_entity.type
_entity.pdbx_description
1 polymer ?
#
loop_
_entity_poly.entity_id
_entity_poly.type
_entity_poly.pdbx_seq_one_letter_code
_entity_poly.pdbx_strand_id
1 'polypeptide(L)'
;MNTKELYFQKNKNLRICGNNMNYKQHLEHNIFKIISQAAQELNLECYVIGGFVRDILLNRDHKKDIDIVAVGSGIELALKVSELIPFHPKVQVFKNYGTAMLRYDDIDVEFVGARKESYTHDSRNPLVENGTLKDDQERRDFTINALAFSLNSENFGDLVDPFNGVEDLKNKIIKTPLNPDITYSDDPLRMMRAIRFATQLNFEIDIGIVLIFFFR
;
A
#
# COMPACT_ATOMS: atom_id res chain seq x y z
N MET A 1 1.91 -32.47 -16.48
CA MET A 1 1.34 -31.12 -16.45
C MET A 1 2.14 -30.32 -15.42
N ASN A 2 2.80 -29.25 -15.85
CA ASN A 2 3.79 -28.52 -15.05
C ASN A 2 3.04 -27.58 -14.08
N THR A 3 3.54 -27.44 -12.84
CA THR A 3 2.98 -26.61 -11.78
C THR A 3 2.72 -25.16 -12.21
N LYS A 4 3.45 -24.66 -13.22
CA LYS A 4 3.24 -23.34 -13.83
C LYS A 4 1.95 -23.26 -14.66
N GLU A 5 1.52 -24.32 -15.32
CA GLU A 5 0.28 -24.34 -16.13
C GLU A 5 -0.96 -24.42 -15.26
N LEU A 6 -0.90 -25.09 -14.10
CA LEU A 6 -1.99 -25.12 -13.12
C LEU A 6 -2.19 -23.73 -12.47
N TYR A 7 -1.12 -22.96 -12.32
CA TYR A 7 -1.14 -21.59 -11.79
C TYR A 7 -1.89 -20.63 -12.73
N PHE A 8 -1.67 -20.75 -14.04
CA PHE A 8 -2.37 -19.95 -15.05
C PHE A 8 -3.83 -20.38 -15.27
N GLN A 9 -4.18 -21.65 -15.04
CA GLN A 9 -5.57 -22.12 -15.20
C GLN A 9 -6.49 -21.76 -14.04
N LYS A 10 -5.97 -21.62 -12.81
CA LYS A 10 -6.78 -21.21 -11.64
C LYS A 10 -7.19 -19.74 -11.67
N ASN A 11 -6.49 -18.91 -12.44
CA ASN A 11 -6.76 -17.47 -12.57
C ASN A 11 -7.61 -17.10 -13.79
N LYS A 12 -8.28 -18.05 -14.45
CA LYS A 12 -9.14 -17.80 -15.63
C LYS A 12 -10.45 -17.05 -15.34
N ASN A 13 -10.73 -16.68 -14.10
CA ASN A 13 -11.90 -15.85 -13.76
C ASN A 13 -11.58 -14.36 -13.57
N LEU A 14 -10.37 -13.92 -13.95
CA LEU A 14 -10.06 -12.50 -14.04
C LEU A 14 -10.81 -11.92 -15.24
N ARG A 15 -11.94 -11.27 -14.99
CA ARG A 15 -12.61 -10.45 -16.00
C ARG A 15 -11.70 -9.27 -16.34
N ILE A 16 -11.03 -9.38 -17.48
CA ILE A 16 -10.35 -8.26 -18.12
C ILE A 16 -11.44 -7.38 -18.73
N CYS A 17 -11.92 -6.39 -17.99
CA CYS A 17 -12.71 -5.31 -18.53
C CYS A 17 -11.77 -4.11 -18.69
N GLY A 18 -11.29 -3.85 -19.90
CA GLY A 18 -10.26 -2.85 -20.15
C GLY A 18 -8.92 -3.21 -19.49
N ASN A 19 -7.92 -2.37 -19.52
CA ASN A 19 -6.59 -2.61 -18.90
C ASN A 19 -6.58 -2.63 -17.34
N ASN A 20 -7.72 -2.70 -16.66
CA ASN A 20 -7.80 -2.72 -15.21
C ASN A 20 -8.03 -4.14 -14.67
N MET A 21 -7.04 -4.67 -13.95
CA MET A 21 -7.20 -5.91 -13.18
C MET A 21 -7.97 -5.60 -11.89
N ASN A 22 -9.10 -6.31 -11.66
CA ASN A 22 -9.92 -6.16 -10.46
C ASN A 22 -9.71 -7.34 -9.50
N TYR A 23 -9.50 -7.01 -8.23
CA TYR A 23 -9.15 -7.94 -7.14
C TYR A 23 -10.22 -8.00 -6.04
N LYS A 24 -11.47 -7.63 -6.34
CA LYS A 24 -12.60 -7.61 -5.39
C LYS A 24 -12.75 -8.90 -4.58
N GLN A 25 -12.43 -10.05 -5.18
CA GLN A 25 -12.48 -11.35 -4.51
C GLN A 25 -11.54 -11.48 -3.30
N HIS A 26 -10.50 -10.64 -3.21
CA HIS A 26 -9.56 -10.63 -2.08
C HIS A 26 -9.96 -9.61 -1.00
N LEU A 27 -11.04 -8.86 -1.23
CA LEU A 27 -11.58 -7.83 -0.35
C LEU A 27 -12.96 -8.23 0.20
N GLU A 28 -13.22 -9.54 0.37
CA GLU A 28 -14.51 -10.06 0.86
C GLU A 28 -14.73 -9.83 2.36
N HIS A 29 -13.65 -9.66 3.12
CA HIS A 29 -13.74 -9.40 4.55
C HIS A 29 -14.56 -8.14 4.82
N ASN A 30 -15.49 -8.23 5.79
CA ASN A 30 -16.49 -7.19 6.00
C ASN A 30 -15.91 -5.80 6.31
N ILE A 31 -14.71 -5.75 6.90
CA ILE A 31 -14.04 -4.48 7.21
C ILE A 31 -13.86 -3.61 5.97
N PHE A 32 -13.53 -4.18 4.79
CA PHE A 32 -13.35 -3.40 3.57
C PHE A 32 -14.64 -2.75 3.08
N LYS A 33 -15.80 -3.41 3.27
CA LYS A 33 -17.11 -2.85 2.94
C LYS A 33 -17.48 -1.71 3.88
N ILE A 34 -17.18 -1.87 5.17
CA ILE A 34 -17.41 -0.82 6.18
C ILE A 34 -16.53 0.40 5.88
N ILE A 35 -15.25 0.18 5.55
CA ILE A 35 -14.33 1.26 5.18
C ILE A 35 -14.82 1.99 3.92
N SER A 36 -15.25 1.25 2.90
CA SER A 36 -15.82 1.81 1.67
C SER A 36 -17.05 2.67 1.95
N GLN A 37 -17.97 2.19 2.80
CA GLN A 37 -19.15 2.95 3.20
C GLN A 37 -18.77 4.21 3.98
N ALA A 38 -17.86 4.11 4.96
CA ALA A 38 -17.40 5.24 5.74
C ALA A 38 -16.77 6.33 4.85
N ALA A 39 -15.93 5.93 3.91
CA ALA A 39 -15.31 6.85 2.96
C ALA A 39 -16.34 7.53 2.07
N GLN A 40 -17.34 6.80 1.57
CA GLN A 40 -18.44 7.36 0.79
C GLN A 40 -19.25 8.40 1.58
N GLU A 41 -19.59 8.12 2.84
CA GLU A 41 -20.32 9.05 3.71
C GLU A 41 -19.52 10.32 4.03
N LEU A 42 -18.19 10.23 4.05
CA LEU A 42 -17.29 11.37 4.24
C LEU A 42 -16.88 12.04 2.91
N ASN A 43 -17.32 11.52 1.76
CA ASN A 43 -16.88 11.97 0.44
C ASN A 43 -15.35 11.96 0.27
N LEU A 44 -14.70 10.89 0.74
CA LEU A 44 -13.25 10.67 0.65
C LEU A 44 -12.96 9.50 -0.28
N GLU A 45 -11.88 9.61 -1.05
CA GLU A 45 -11.31 8.45 -1.73
C GLU A 45 -10.45 7.64 -0.74
N CYS A 46 -10.53 6.31 -0.80
CA CYS A 46 -9.70 5.45 0.05
C CYS A 46 -9.20 4.19 -0.67
N TYR A 47 -8.08 3.68 -0.20
CA TYR A 47 -7.36 2.58 -0.81
C TYR A 47 -6.71 1.70 0.25
N VAL A 48 -6.69 0.39 0.06
CA VAL A 48 -5.78 -0.49 0.79
C VAL A 48 -4.47 -0.58 0.03
N ILE A 49 -3.31 -0.52 0.72
CA ILE A 49 -2.01 -0.32 0.08
C ILE A 49 -0.90 -1.13 0.77
N GLY A 50 0.20 -1.32 0.07
CA GLY A 50 1.43 -1.80 0.69
C GLY A 50 1.55 -3.31 0.80
N GLY A 51 1.98 -3.78 1.98
CA GLY A 51 2.31 -5.18 2.21
C GLY A 51 1.17 -6.13 1.96
N PHE A 52 -0.04 -5.77 2.35
CA PHE A 52 -1.25 -6.56 2.12
C PHE A 52 -1.49 -6.81 0.62
N VAL A 53 -1.44 -5.75 -0.21
CA VAL A 53 -1.66 -5.85 -1.65
C VAL A 53 -0.56 -6.67 -2.32
N ARG A 54 0.70 -6.41 -1.98
CA ARG A 54 1.85 -7.17 -2.46
C ARG A 54 1.70 -8.66 -2.16
N ASP A 55 1.36 -9.02 -0.93
CA ASP A 55 1.30 -10.41 -0.50
C ASP A 55 0.14 -11.16 -1.16
N ILE A 56 -1.01 -10.51 -1.41
CA ILE A 56 -2.09 -11.04 -2.26
C ILE A 56 -1.57 -11.36 -3.67
N LEU A 57 -0.87 -10.43 -4.30
CA LEU A 57 -0.36 -10.61 -5.68
C LEU A 57 0.71 -11.71 -5.76
N LEU A 58 1.43 -11.96 -4.67
CA LEU A 58 2.40 -13.04 -4.53
C LEU A 58 1.78 -14.38 -4.09
N ASN A 59 0.45 -14.43 -3.83
CA ASN A 59 -0.24 -15.57 -3.20
C ASN A 59 0.44 -16.04 -1.90
N ARG A 60 0.85 -15.11 -1.06
CA ARG A 60 1.40 -15.36 0.26
C ARG A 60 0.30 -15.16 1.29
N ASP A 61 0.45 -15.81 2.45
CA ASP A 61 -0.40 -15.52 3.59
C ASP A 61 -0.24 -14.04 3.97
N HIS A 62 -1.38 -13.31 3.97
CA HIS A 62 -1.33 -11.90 4.32
C HIS A 62 -1.25 -11.78 5.83
N LYS A 63 -0.47 -10.80 6.27
CA LYS A 63 -0.47 -10.39 7.65
C LYS A 63 -1.85 -9.83 8.01
N LYS A 64 -2.17 -9.90 9.29
CA LYS A 64 -3.39 -9.31 9.87
C LYS A 64 -3.27 -7.78 10.02
N ASP A 65 -2.29 -7.17 9.39
CA ASP A 65 -2.04 -5.72 9.39
C ASP A 65 -2.45 -5.17 8.02
N ILE A 66 -3.40 -4.24 8.02
CA ILE A 66 -3.94 -3.62 6.82
C ILE A 66 -3.71 -2.12 6.89
N ASP A 67 -3.03 -1.57 5.87
CA ASP A 67 -2.80 -0.14 5.72
C ASP A 67 -3.85 0.47 4.79
N ILE A 68 -4.60 1.46 5.29
CA ILE A 68 -5.60 2.22 4.54
C ILE A 68 -5.10 3.65 4.34
N VAL A 69 -5.07 4.10 3.09
CA VAL A 69 -4.79 5.48 2.71
C VAL A 69 -6.10 6.17 2.34
N ALA A 70 -6.38 7.31 3.00
CA ALA A 70 -7.48 8.20 2.65
C ALA A 70 -6.94 9.45 1.96
N VAL A 71 -7.52 9.86 0.84
CA VAL A 71 -7.24 11.18 0.25
C VAL A 71 -8.00 12.22 1.06
N GLY A 72 -7.38 12.64 2.16
CA GLY A 72 -7.94 13.46 3.23
C GLY A 72 -7.51 12.97 4.61
N SER A 73 -8.40 13.03 5.60
CA SER A 73 -8.07 12.68 6.98
C SER A 73 -8.25 11.19 7.25
N GLY A 74 -7.13 10.48 7.46
CA GLY A 74 -7.17 9.07 7.92
C GLY A 74 -7.80 8.94 9.32
N ILE A 75 -7.63 9.94 10.19
CA ILE A 75 -8.22 9.93 11.52
C ILE A 75 -9.76 10.01 11.45
N GLU A 76 -10.30 10.91 10.63
CA GLU A 76 -11.75 11.03 10.44
C GLU A 76 -12.36 9.75 9.86
N LEU A 77 -11.66 9.15 8.87
CA LEU A 77 -12.09 7.88 8.31
C LEU A 77 -12.11 6.77 9.38
N ALA A 78 -11.08 6.64 10.21
CA ALA A 78 -11.02 5.64 11.27
C ALA A 78 -12.13 5.80 12.29
N LEU A 79 -12.44 7.04 12.70
CA LEU A 79 -13.53 7.35 13.62
C LEU A 79 -14.89 6.97 13.02
N LYS A 80 -15.09 7.32 11.74
CA LYS A 80 -16.32 6.98 11.01
C LYS A 80 -16.50 5.47 10.85
N VAL A 81 -15.41 4.75 10.54
CA VAL A 81 -15.42 3.27 10.49
C VAL A 81 -15.84 2.68 11.83
N SER A 82 -15.27 3.20 12.94
CA SER A 82 -15.66 2.75 14.29
C SER A 82 -17.15 3.00 14.60
N GLU A 83 -17.72 4.13 14.15
CA GLU A 83 -19.15 4.43 14.31
C GLU A 83 -20.06 3.44 13.57
N LEU A 84 -19.64 2.96 12.40
CA LEU A 84 -20.43 2.01 11.60
C LEU A 84 -20.32 0.56 12.09
N ILE A 85 -19.36 0.27 12.96
CA ILE A 85 -19.19 -1.07 13.56
C ILE A 85 -20.07 -1.16 14.83
N PRO A 86 -20.97 -2.16 14.95
CA PRO A 86 -21.94 -2.23 16.07
C PRO A 86 -21.34 -2.22 17.48
N PHE A 87 -20.13 -2.75 17.64
CA PHE A 87 -19.42 -2.77 18.93
C PHE A 87 -18.46 -1.59 19.14
N HIS A 88 -18.43 -0.63 18.21
CA HIS A 88 -17.67 0.62 18.29
C HIS A 88 -16.23 0.42 18.78
N PRO A 89 -15.35 -0.28 18.02
CA PRO A 89 -14.00 -0.57 18.46
C PRO A 89 -13.23 0.71 18.78
N LYS A 90 -12.41 0.65 19.83
CA LYS A 90 -11.62 1.82 20.25
C LYS A 90 -10.64 2.22 19.15
N VAL A 91 -10.70 3.48 18.74
CA VAL A 91 -9.73 4.09 17.81
C VAL A 91 -8.56 4.65 18.59
N GLN A 92 -7.35 4.21 18.27
CA GLN A 92 -6.11 4.78 18.76
C GLN A 92 -5.66 5.87 17.80
N VAL A 93 -5.57 7.12 18.25
CA VAL A 93 -5.23 8.27 17.41
C VAL A 93 -3.80 8.73 17.71
N PHE A 94 -2.97 8.80 16.68
CA PHE A 94 -1.58 9.27 16.73
C PHE A 94 -1.48 10.63 16.04
N LYS A 95 -1.94 11.68 16.75
CA LYS A 95 -2.08 13.05 16.19
C LYS A 95 -0.81 13.58 15.54
N ASN A 96 0.36 13.35 16.14
CA ASN A 96 1.66 13.83 15.63
C ASN A 96 2.03 13.22 14.27
N TYR A 97 1.45 12.06 13.92
CA TYR A 97 1.70 11.36 12.67
C TYR A 97 0.52 11.46 11.70
N GLY A 98 -0.61 12.04 12.14
CA GLY A 98 -1.82 12.10 11.34
C GLY A 98 -2.42 10.72 11.05
N THR A 99 -2.16 9.72 11.92
CA THR A 99 -2.63 8.34 11.73
C THR A 99 -3.55 7.90 12.85
N ALA A 100 -4.36 6.88 12.55
CA ALA A 100 -5.19 6.23 13.55
C ALA A 100 -5.22 4.72 13.29
N MET A 101 -5.46 3.94 14.32
CA MET A 101 -5.54 2.49 14.25
C MET A 101 -6.78 2.00 15.01
N LEU A 102 -7.43 0.99 14.47
CA LEU A 102 -8.45 0.21 15.17
C LEU A 102 -8.24 -1.27 14.94
N ARG A 103 -8.75 -2.09 15.86
CA ARG A 103 -8.77 -3.53 15.72
C ARG A 103 -10.18 -4.01 15.41
N TYR A 104 -10.29 -4.79 14.35
CA TYR A 104 -11.53 -5.44 13.93
C TYR A 104 -11.29 -6.95 13.82
N ASP A 105 -11.99 -7.73 14.65
CA ASP A 105 -11.71 -9.15 14.86
C ASP A 105 -10.23 -9.36 15.27
N ASP A 106 -9.48 -10.04 14.44
CA ASP A 106 -8.05 -10.30 14.63
C ASP A 106 -7.15 -9.51 13.65
N ILE A 107 -7.71 -8.47 13.02
CA ILE A 107 -7.05 -7.60 12.05
C ILE A 107 -6.79 -6.24 12.69
N ASP A 108 -5.55 -5.77 12.61
CA ASP A 108 -5.18 -4.41 12.94
C ASP A 108 -5.24 -3.56 11.66
N VAL A 109 -6.05 -2.50 11.68
CA VAL A 109 -6.26 -1.60 10.54
C VAL A 109 -5.68 -0.25 10.87
N GLU A 110 -4.64 0.15 10.14
CA GLU A 110 -4.05 1.48 10.24
C GLU A 110 -4.62 2.39 9.15
N PHE A 111 -4.99 3.61 9.54
CA PHE A 111 -5.53 4.64 8.67
C PHE A 111 -4.57 5.82 8.61
N VAL A 112 -4.16 6.19 7.41
CA VAL A 112 -3.28 7.34 7.17
C VAL A 112 -3.92 8.27 6.15
N GLY A 113 -3.70 9.58 6.30
CA GLY A 113 -4.01 10.52 5.22
C GLY A 113 -2.97 10.42 4.11
N ALA A 114 -3.42 10.46 2.85
CA ALA A 114 -2.50 10.61 1.73
C ALA A 114 -1.70 11.89 1.90
N ARG A 115 -0.38 11.79 1.81
CA ARG A 115 0.51 12.90 2.10
C ARG A 115 1.61 13.05 1.06
N LYS A 116 1.94 14.31 0.82
CA LYS A 116 3.14 14.70 0.12
C LYS A 116 4.22 15.03 1.14
N GLU A 117 5.39 14.49 0.97
CA GLU A 117 6.54 14.74 1.83
C GLU A 117 7.58 15.57 1.06
N SER A 118 8.09 16.62 1.69
CA SER A 118 9.22 17.39 1.18
C SER A 118 10.33 17.40 2.23
N TYR A 119 11.54 17.04 1.82
CA TYR A 119 12.70 16.95 2.71
C TYR A 119 13.59 18.17 2.53
N THR A 120 14.09 18.70 3.66
CA THR A 120 15.14 19.70 3.68
C THR A 120 16.49 19.03 3.89
N HIS A 121 17.56 19.60 3.34
CA HIS A 121 18.90 18.98 3.27
C HIS A 121 19.45 18.51 4.63
N ASP A 122 18.96 19.08 5.75
CA ASP A 122 19.51 18.87 7.09
C ASP A 122 18.54 18.12 8.04
N SER A 123 17.40 17.62 7.54
CA SER A 123 16.40 16.99 8.40
C SER A 123 15.81 15.73 7.77
N ARG A 124 15.84 14.63 8.54
CA ARG A 124 15.11 13.39 8.22
C ARG A 124 13.61 13.49 8.48
N ASN A 125 13.15 14.58 9.12
CA ASN A 125 11.73 14.83 9.35
C ASN A 125 11.19 15.64 8.18
N PRO A 126 10.33 15.07 7.31
CA PRO A 126 9.77 15.80 6.20
C PRO A 126 8.78 16.85 6.66
N LEU A 127 8.63 17.91 5.86
CA LEU A 127 7.42 18.70 5.88
C LEU A 127 6.30 17.87 5.22
N VAL A 128 5.20 17.71 5.94
CA VAL A 128 4.08 16.89 5.51
C VAL A 128 2.90 17.78 5.15
N GLU A 129 2.41 17.62 3.92
CA GLU A 129 1.21 18.28 3.41
C GLU A 129 0.20 17.21 2.95
N ASN A 130 -1.09 17.58 2.88
CA ASN A 130 -2.08 16.73 2.26
C ASN A 130 -1.72 16.49 0.78
N GLY A 131 -1.74 15.24 0.37
CA GLY A 131 -1.38 14.81 -0.97
C GLY A 131 -2.48 14.01 -1.64
N THR A 132 -2.23 13.66 -2.89
CA THR A 132 -3.01 12.68 -3.64
C THR A 132 -2.52 11.26 -3.33
N LEU A 133 -3.28 10.23 -3.77
CA LEU A 133 -2.80 8.85 -3.70
C LEU A 133 -1.43 8.69 -4.38
N LYS A 134 -1.24 9.34 -5.53
CA LYS A 134 0.02 9.28 -6.27
C LYS A 134 1.18 9.86 -5.47
N ASP A 135 1.00 10.99 -4.79
CA ASP A 135 2.03 11.57 -3.91
C ASP A 135 2.40 10.59 -2.78
N ASP A 136 1.41 9.90 -2.18
CA ASP A 136 1.67 8.89 -1.16
C ASP A 136 2.42 7.67 -1.70
N GLN A 137 2.11 7.24 -2.92
CA GLN A 137 2.80 6.14 -3.57
C GLN A 137 4.25 6.50 -3.98
N GLU A 138 4.49 7.74 -4.44
CA GLU A 138 5.81 8.24 -4.84
C GLU A 138 6.83 8.23 -3.69
N ARG A 139 6.39 8.59 -2.47
CA ARG A 139 7.26 8.64 -1.29
C ARG A 139 7.59 7.28 -0.69
N ARG A 140 6.96 6.19 -1.14
CA ARG A 140 7.22 4.85 -0.62
C ARG A 140 8.59 4.33 -1.02
N ASP A 141 9.07 3.34 -0.25
CA ASP A 141 10.40 2.77 -0.43
C ASP A 141 10.55 2.00 -1.76
N PHE A 142 9.56 1.16 -2.09
CA PHE A 142 9.63 0.28 -3.26
C PHE A 142 8.32 0.25 -4.04
N THR A 143 8.42 0.06 -5.36
CA THR A 143 7.28 -0.08 -6.28
C THR A 143 6.31 -1.18 -5.83
N ILE A 144 6.85 -2.30 -5.36
CA ILE A 144 6.07 -3.45 -4.87
C ILE A 144 5.28 -3.15 -3.58
N ASN A 145 5.65 -2.10 -2.84
CA ASN A 145 4.96 -1.63 -1.64
C ASN A 145 4.10 -0.38 -1.93
N ALA A 146 4.13 0.13 -3.17
CA ALA A 146 3.31 1.23 -3.63
C ALA A 146 2.02 0.79 -4.34
N LEU A 147 1.81 -0.52 -4.47
CA LEU A 147 0.60 -1.11 -5.06
C LEU A 147 -0.60 -0.90 -4.14
N ALA A 148 -1.74 -0.53 -4.73
CA ALA A 148 -2.98 -0.30 -3.98
C ALA A 148 -4.19 -0.95 -4.66
N PHE A 149 -5.20 -1.33 -3.86
CA PHE A 149 -6.54 -1.64 -4.36
C PHE A 149 -7.50 -0.55 -3.95
N SER A 150 -8.33 -0.09 -4.87
CA SER A 150 -9.38 0.87 -4.59
C SER A 150 -10.46 0.28 -3.68
N LEU A 151 -10.88 1.06 -2.69
CA LEU A 151 -12.05 0.76 -1.87
C LEU A 151 -13.22 1.71 -2.19
N ASN A 152 -13.08 2.55 -3.22
CA ASN A 152 -14.14 3.45 -3.66
C ASN A 152 -15.26 2.65 -4.33
N SER A 153 -16.51 3.02 -4.11
CA SER A 153 -17.68 2.29 -4.61
C SER A 153 -17.70 2.08 -6.14
N GLU A 154 -17.17 3.06 -6.88
CA GLU A 154 -17.20 3.06 -8.35
C GLU A 154 -16.24 2.05 -8.97
N ASN A 155 -15.10 1.81 -8.32
CA ASN A 155 -14.01 0.98 -8.82
C ASN A 155 -13.44 0.04 -7.75
N PHE A 156 -14.29 -0.46 -6.85
CA PHE A 156 -13.91 -1.32 -5.74
C PHE A 156 -13.16 -2.57 -6.20
N GLY A 157 -11.94 -2.73 -5.68
CA GLY A 157 -11.04 -3.83 -6.01
C GLY A 157 -10.16 -3.59 -7.23
N ASP A 158 -10.25 -2.44 -7.90
CA ASP A 158 -9.35 -2.10 -9.00
C ASP A 158 -7.93 -1.86 -8.48
N LEU A 159 -6.96 -2.41 -9.21
CA LEU A 159 -5.54 -2.22 -8.92
C LEU A 159 -5.07 -0.84 -9.40
N VAL A 160 -4.35 -0.15 -8.53
CA VAL A 160 -3.66 1.12 -8.83
C VAL A 160 -2.16 0.89 -8.75
N ASP A 161 -1.50 0.89 -9.90
CA ASP A 161 -0.06 0.63 -10.05
C ASP A 161 0.59 1.65 -11.00
N PRO A 162 0.86 2.88 -10.55
CA PRO A 162 1.46 3.91 -11.40
C PRO A 162 2.97 3.72 -11.66
N PHE A 163 3.63 2.78 -10.96
CA PHE A 163 5.09 2.58 -11.01
C PHE A 163 5.51 1.22 -11.53
N ASN A 164 4.59 0.46 -12.14
CA ASN A 164 4.85 -0.90 -12.66
C ASN A 164 5.31 -1.91 -11.58
N GLY A 165 4.83 -1.76 -10.35
CA GLY A 165 5.16 -2.64 -9.24
C GLY A 165 4.73 -4.09 -9.48
N VAL A 166 3.67 -4.34 -10.24
CA VAL A 166 3.26 -5.70 -10.64
C VAL A 166 4.32 -6.36 -11.54
N GLU A 167 4.93 -5.60 -12.44
CA GLU A 167 5.99 -6.12 -13.29
C GLU A 167 7.25 -6.40 -12.48
N ASP A 168 7.60 -5.52 -11.54
CA ASP A 168 8.71 -5.74 -10.60
C ASP A 168 8.47 -6.97 -9.72
N LEU A 169 7.23 -7.22 -9.27
CA LEU A 169 6.87 -8.46 -8.57
C LEU A 169 7.09 -9.71 -9.42
N LYS A 170 6.68 -9.68 -10.70
CA LYS A 170 6.88 -10.81 -11.64
C LYS A 170 8.35 -11.08 -11.88
N ASN A 171 9.13 -10.02 -12.05
CA ASN A 171 10.56 -10.08 -12.33
C ASN A 171 11.37 -10.31 -11.04
N LYS A 172 10.73 -10.29 -9.86
CA LYS A 172 11.38 -10.44 -8.55
C LYS A 172 12.45 -9.38 -8.30
N ILE A 173 12.12 -8.13 -8.55
CA ILE A 173 13.04 -6.99 -8.42
C ILE A 173 12.57 -6.06 -7.31
N ILE A 174 13.50 -5.58 -6.48
CA ILE A 174 13.30 -4.47 -5.53
C ILE A 174 13.73 -3.20 -6.23
N LYS A 175 12.78 -2.31 -6.50
CA LYS A 175 12.98 -1.05 -7.20
C LYS A 175 12.25 0.09 -6.51
N THR A 176 12.77 1.30 -6.57
CA THR A 176 12.15 2.49 -5.99
C THR A 176 11.16 3.14 -6.96
N PRO A 177 10.04 3.77 -6.49
CA PRO A 177 9.11 4.50 -7.34
C PRO A 177 9.77 5.68 -8.08
N LEU A 178 10.62 6.40 -7.37
CA LEU A 178 11.40 7.53 -7.88
C LEU A 178 12.87 7.14 -8.08
N ASN A 179 13.66 8.12 -8.53
CA ASN A 179 15.11 7.94 -8.64
C ASN A 179 15.67 7.48 -7.26
N PRO A 180 16.44 6.36 -7.22
CA PRO A 180 17.03 5.86 -5.98
C PRO A 180 17.86 6.89 -5.21
N ASP A 181 18.60 7.77 -5.89
CA ASP A 181 19.38 8.83 -5.24
C ASP A 181 18.52 9.74 -4.37
N ILE A 182 17.34 10.12 -4.85
CA ILE A 182 16.37 10.93 -4.11
C ILE A 182 15.83 10.11 -2.94
N THR A 183 15.31 8.92 -3.22
CA THR A 183 14.67 8.04 -2.24
C THR A 183 15.57 7.72 -1.04
N TYR A 184 16.88 7.54 -1.27
CA TYR A 184 17.84 7.22 -0.20
C TYR A 184 18.49 8.45 0.44
N SER A 185 18.48 9.61 -0.25
CA SER A 185 18.79 10.89 0.39
C SER A 185 17.75 11.25 1.44
N ASP A 186 16.48 11.06 1.10
CA ASP A 186 15.35 11.36 1.98
C ASP A 186 15.37 10.48 3.25
N ASP A 187 15.59 9.17 3.09
CA ASP A 187 15.72 8.25 4.22
C ASP A 187 16.70 7.11 3.94
N PRO A 188 17.95 7.20 4.44
CA PRO A 188 18.97 6.16 4.28
C PRO A 188 18.60 4.79 4.86
N LEU A 189 17.65 4.71 5.83
CA LEU A 189 17.19 3.42 6.36
C LEU A 189 16.49 2.57 5.29
N ARG A 190 16.01 3.18 4.23
CA ARG A 190 15.43 2.46 3.08
C ARG A 190 16.45 1.52 2.42
N MET A 191 17.76 1.79 2.53
CA MET A 191 18.82 0.86 2.07
C MET A 191 18.75 -0.47 2.84
N MET A 192 18.67 -0.40 4.17
CA MET A 192 18.55 -1.61 5.01
C MET A 192 17.22 -2.34 4.75
N ARG A 193 16.17 -1.59 4.44
CA ARG A 193 14.88 -2.16 4.03
C ARG A 193 14.99 -2.89 2.69
N ALA A 194 15.77 -2.36 1.72
CA ALA A 194 16.02 -3.03 0.44
C ALA A 194 16.64 -4.42 0.65
N ILE A 195 17.70 -4.51 1.46
CA ILE A 195 18.36 -5.78 1.79
C ILE A 195 17.37 -6.73 2.49
N ARG A 196 16.61 -6.22 3.47
CA ARG A 196 15.61 -7.01 4.19
C ARG A 196 14.55 -7.59 3.25
N PHE A 197 13.95 -6.77 2.39
CA PHE A 197 12.91 -7.23 1.46
C PHE A 197 13.48 -8.17 0.39
N ALA A 198 14.66 -7.89 -0.15
CA ALA A 198 15.33 -8.78 -1.09
C ALA A 198 15.52 -10.18 -0.48
N THR A 199 16.00 -10.26 0.76
CA THR A 199 16.18 -11.54 1.48
C THR A 199 14.83 -12.19 1.80
N GLN A 200 13.87 -11.44 2.33
CA GLN A 200 12.57 -11.97 2.76
C GLN A 200 11.72 -12.51 1.59
N LEU A 201 11.79 -11.85 0.44
CA LEU A 201 11.02 -12.18 -0.74
C LEU A 201 11.79 -13.07 -1.72
N ASN A 202 13.09 -13.24 -1.53
CA ASN A 202 14.01 -13.85 -2.48
C ASN A 202 13.99 -13.13 -3.85
N PHE A 203 14.17 -11.80 -3.79
CA PHE A 203 14.18 -10.89 -4.92
C PHE A 203 15.59 -10.32 -5.11
N GLU A 204 15.90 -9.88 -6.32
CA GLU A 204 17.10 -9.13 -6.63
C GLU A 204 16.88 -7.63 -6.37
N ILE A 205 17.97 -6.93 -6.05
CA ILE A 205 17.93 -5.47 -5.90
C ILE A 205 18.28 -4.85 -7.25
N ASP A 206 17.48 -3.87 -7.70
CA ASP A 206 17.74 -3.14 -8.96
C ASP A 206 19.15 -2.55 -8.97
N ILE A 207 19.83 -2.63 -10.12
CA ILE A 207 21.21 -2.19 -10.27
C ILE A 207 21.42 -0.72 -9.92
N GLY A 208 20.43 0.13 -10.18
CA GLY A 208 20.49 1.56 -9.82
C GLY A 208 20.59 1.76 -8.30
N ILE A 209 19.95 0.89 -7.51
CA ILE A 209 20.05 0.87 -6.05
C ILE A 209 21.43 0.36 -5.62
N VAL A 210 21.90 -0.74 -6.25
CA VAL A 210 23.19 -1.34 -5.90
C VAL A 210 24.35 -0.36 -6.11
N LEU A 211 24.31 0.40 -7.21
CA LEU A 211 25.34 1.41 -7.50
C LEU A 211 25.45 2.46 -6.39
N ILE A 212 24.33 2.87 -5.77
CA ILE A 212 24.35 3.84 -4.67
C ILE A 212 25.05 3.28 -3.41
N PHE A 213 24.92 1.99 -3.13
CA PHE A 213 25.60 1.34 -2.00
C PHE A 213 27.13 1.39 -2.11
N PHE A 214 27.67 1.43 -3.33
CA PHE A 214 29.10 1.41 -3.58
C PHE A 214 29.73 2.80 -3.77
N PHE A 215 28.94 3.81 -4.13
CA PHE A 215 29.46 5.14 -4.51
C PHE A 215 29.05 6.27 -3.56
N ARG A 216 28.37 5.96 -2.46
CA ARG A 216 28.11 6.84 -1.32
C ARG A 216 28.73 6.30 -0.04
#